data_a4f4b90eb38f0768a50777c1c020d838
#
_entry.id   a4f4b90eb38f0768a50777c1c020d838
#
_cell.length_a   1.000
_cell.length_b   1.000
_cell.length_c   1.000
_cell.angle_alpha   90.00
_cell.angle_beta   90.00
_cell.angle_gamma   90.00
#
_symmetry.space_group_name_H-M   'P 1'
#
loop_
_entity.id
_entity.type
_entity.pdbx_description
1 polymer ?
#
loop_
_entity_poly.entity_id
_entity_poly.type
_entity_poly.pdbx_seq_one_letter_code
_entity_poly.pdbx_strand_id
1 'polypeptide(L)'
;APDFTEFARRALNLEYDLVITTGHQAELLKSDARYRPLLTYRAPFRAVMVTLAGSKVRSARDLTGQPVAGLSPSSLVTLWGLHWMADNGATATQVRFVSAADSVAQLLISGEVVAGAMSLANFQGLTPDVQAQLRFLAESPALAGRVYLLNPAESARASAIDAALWSFAESPAGRDYFVRYKLEGYRKLGPGE
;
A
#
# COMPACT_ATOMS: atom_id res chain seq x y z
N ALA A 1 17.57 2.20 -1.25
CA ALA A 1 17.45 1.90 -2.69
C ALA A 1 16.79 3.07 -3.41
N PRO A 2 17.16 3.37 -4.66
CA PRO A 2 16.63 4.52 -5.39
C PRO A 2 15.16 4.33 -5.81
N ASP A 3 14.72 3.09 -6.01
CA ASP A 3 13.36 2.75 -6.38
C ASP A 3 12.94 1.36 -5.84
N PHE A 4 11.67 1.01 -6.03
CA PHE A 4 11.12 -0.27 -5.55
C PHE A 4 11.72 -1.50 -6.24
N THR A 5 12.11 -1.41 -7.51
CA THR A 5 12.68 -2.53 -8.26
C THR A 5 14.06 -2.88 -7.74
N GLU A 6 14.92 -1.86 -7.59
CA GLU A 6 16.25 -2.04 -7.03
C GLU A 6 16.20 -2.46 -5.56
N PHE A 7 15.26 -1.93 -4.78
CA PHE A 7 15.03 -2.39 -3.42
C PHE A 7 14.66 -3.87 -3.37
N ALA A 8 13.71 -4.33 -4.18
CA ALA A 8 13.28 -5.73 -4.22
C ALA A 8 14.44 -6.65 -4.64
N ARG A 9 15.19 -6.27 -5.67
CA ARG A 9 16.38 -7.02 -6.12
C ARG A 9 17.40 -7.20 -5.00
N ARG A 10 17.76 -6.13 -4.30
CA ARG A 10 18.74 -6.16 -3.20
C ARG A 10 18.21 -6.95 -1.99
N ALA A 11 16.94 -6.81 -1.67
CA ALA A 11 16.33 -7.59 -0.60
C ALA A 11 16.30 -9.09 -0.92
N LEU A 12 15.95 -9.48 -2.16
CA LEU A 12 16.00 -10.88 -2.60
C LEU A 12 17.42 -11.46 -2.55
N ASN A 13 18.43 -10.63 -2.78
CA ASN A 13 19.85 -11.00 -2.63
C ASN A 13 20.34 -10.95 -1.16
N LEU A 14 19.45 -10.76 -0.18
CA LEU A 14 19.79 -10.71 1.26
C LEU A 14 20.78 -9.60 1.64
N GLU A 15 20.81 -8.50 0.88
CA GLU A 15 21.71 -7.37 1.13
C GLU A 15 21.28 -6.48 2.32
N TYR A 16 20.12 -6.73 2.94
CA TYR A 16 19.60 -5.98 4.09
C TYR A 16 19.38 -6.90 5.28
N ASP A 17 19.82 -6.48 6.47
CA ASP A 17 19.59 -7.22 7.72
C ASP A 17 18.12 -7.15 8.15
N LEU A 18 17.52 -5.96 8.04
CA LEU A 18 16.11 -5.69 8.36
C LEU A 18 15.46 -4.93 7.20
N VAL A 19 14.28 -5.36 6.83
CA VAL A 19 13.49 -4.78 5.72
C VAL A 19 12.15 -4.31 6.25
N ILE A 20 11.72 -3.12 5.80
CA ILE A 20 10.36 -2.62 6.01
C ILE A 20 9.74 -2.40 4.64
N THR A 21 8.73 -3.20 4.30
CA THR A 21 8.13 -3.15 2.97
C THR A 21 6.62 -3.41 3.01
N THR A 22 5.96 -3.29 1.87
CA THR A 22 4.51 -3.53 1.72
C THR A 22 4.18 -5.02 1.79
N GLY A 23 2.95 -5.37 2.18
CA GLY A 23 2.54 -6.75 2.44
C GLY A 23 2.83 -7.72 1.29
N HIS A 24 2.53 -7.35 0.04
CA HIS A 24 2.79 -8.22 -1.12
C HIS A 24 4.29 -8.45 -1.38
N GLN A 25 5.15 -7.44 -1.16
CA GLN A 25 6.60 -7.64 -1.24
C GLN A 25 7.12 -8.42 -0.02
N ALA A 26 6.51 -8.26 1.14
CA ALA A 26 6.83 -9.03 2.33
C ALA A 26 6.59 -10.54 2.09
N GLU A 27 5.48 -10.89 1.46
CA GLU A 27 5.19 -12.28 1.12
C GLU A 27 6.19 -12.85 0.11
N LEU A 28 6.57 -12.08 -0.91
CA LEU A 28 7.63 -12.46 -1.84
C LEU A 28 8.96 -12.72 -1.11
N LEU A 29 9.37 -11.82 -0.23
CA LEU A 29 10.63 -11.97 0.51
C LEU A 29 10.58 -13.13 1.51
N LYS A 30 9.43 -13.42 2.09
CA LYS A 30 9.21 -14.57 2.96
C LYS A 30 9.31 -15.88 2.17
N SER A 31 8.68 -15.98 0.98
CA SER A 31 8.68 -17.20 0.16
C SER A 31 10.03 -17.44 -0.50
N ASP A 32 10.61 -16.44 -1.15
CA ASP A 32 11.73 -16.62 -2.06
C ASP A 32 13.09 -16.41 -1.39
N ALA A 33 13.16 -15.51 -0.40
CA ALA A 33 14.39 -15.19 0.32
C ALA A 33 14.38 -15.60 1.80
N ARG A 34 13.30 -16.24 2.26
CA ARG A 34 13.14 -16.76 3.63
C ARG A 34 13.28 -15.69 4.73
N TYR A 35 13.00 -14.44 4.42
CA TYR A 35 12.89 -13.42 5.44
C TYR A 35 11.81 -13.78 6.45
N ARG A 36 12.10 -13.51 7.72
CA ARG A 36 11.17 -13.77 8.84
C ARG A 36 10.34 -12.52 9.13
N PRO A 37 9.02 -12.55 8.95
CA PRO A 37 8.16 -11.45 9.39
C PRO A 37 8.18 -11.31 10.92
N LEU A 38 8.32 -10.08 11.41
CA LEU A 38 8.36 -9.75 12.83
C LEU A 38 7.06 -9.10 13.31
N LEU A 39 6.68 -7.99 12.68
CA LEU A 39 5.54 -7.17 13.08
C LEU A 39 5.08 -6.26 11.94
N THR A 40 3.91 -5.65 12.14
CA THR A 40 3.34 -4.62 11.28
C THR A 40 2.75 -3.49 12.13
N TYR A 41 2.25 -2.42 11.50
CA TYR A 41 1.51 -1.37 12.20
C TYR A 41 0.09 -1.81 12.55
N ARG A 42 -0.49 -1.22 13.61
CA ARG A 42 -1.89 -1.44 13.98
C ARG A 42 -2.84 -0.77 13.02
N ALA A 43 -2.52 0.45 12.58
CA ALA A 43 -3.32 1.16 11.59
C ALA A 43 -3.49 0.30 10.34
N PRO A 44 -4.73 -0.02 9.93
CA PRO A 44 -4.97 -0.85 8.78
C PRO A 44 -4.60 -0.08 7.51
N PHE A 45 -3.93 -0.75 6.59
CA PHE A 45 -3.77 -0.23 5.24
C PHE A 45 -5.01 -0.61 4.42
N ARG A 46 -5.59 0.37 3.73
CA ARG A 46 -6.70 0.15 2.80
C ARG A 46 -6.42 0.84 1.48
N ALA A 47 -6.71 0.14 0.40
CA ALA A 47 -6.72 0.69 -0.94
C ALA A 47 -8.15 1.09 -1.30
N VAL A 48 -8.29 2.15 -2.06
CA VAL A 48 -9.59 2.61 -2.60
C VAL A 48 -9.49 2.80 -4.11
N MET A 49 -10.54 2.41 -4.82
CA MET A 49 -10.77 2.82 -6.19
C MET A 49 -11.74 3.99 -6.16
N VAL A 50 -11.34 5.13 -6.72
CA VAL A 50 -12.10 6.37 -6.72
C VAL A 50 -12.49 6.78 -8.14
N THR A 51 -13.59 7.51 -8.26
CA THR A 51 -14.06 8.17 -9.48
C THR A 51 -14.65 9.54 -9.13
N LEU A 52 -14.94 10.37 -10.13
CA LEU A 52 -15.65 11.63 -9.89
C LEU A 52 -17.03 11.38 -9.26
N ALA A 53 -17.41 12.23 -8.32
CA ALA A 53 -18.71 12.16 -7.66
C ALA A 53 -19.89 12.21 -8.66
N GLY A 54 -19.78 13.06 -9.67
CA GLY A 54 -20.77 13.20 -10.76
C GLY A 54 -20.65 12.17 -11.89
N SER A 55 -19.66 11.25 -11.86
CA SER A 55 -19.46 10.24 -12.90
C SER A 55 -20.64 9.27 -12.99
N LYS A 56 -20.90 8.77 -14.20
CA LYS A 56 -21.85 7.67 -14.44
C LYS A 56 -21.31 6.30 -14.06
N VAL A 57 -20.01 6.15 -13.86
CA VAL A 57 -19.35 4.91 -13.41
C VAL A 57 -19.91 4.51 -12.05
N ARG A 58 -20.45 3.30 -11.90
CA ARG A 58 -21.03 2.79 -10.64
C ARG A 58 -20.40 1.48 -10.17
N SER A 59 -19.75 0.76 -11.09
CA SER A 59 -19.21 -0.57 -10.86
C SER A 59 -17.89 -0.78 -11.61
N ALA A 60 -17.18 -1.87 -11.30
CA ALA A 60 -16.00 -2.25 -12.06
C ALA A 60 -16.30 -2.43 -13.55
N ARG A 61 -17.45 -2.98 -13.89
CA ARG A 61 -17.84 -3.25 -15.30
C ARG A 61 -17.87 -1.99 -16.16
N ASP A 62 -18.23 -0.85 -15.56
CA ASP A 62 -18.26 0.44 -16.26
C ASP A 62 -16.85 0.96 -16.59
N LEU A 63 -15.81 0.33 -16.03
CA LEU A 63 -14.40 0.63 -16.31
C LEU A 63 -13.84 -0.18 -17.49
N THR A 64 -14.61 -1.14 -18.03
CA THR A 64 -14.15 -1.93 -19.18
C THR A 64 -13.90 -1.04 -20.38
N GLY A 65 -12.70 -1.13 -20.94
CA GLY A 65 -12.32 -0.29 -22.05
C GLY A 65 -12.03 1.16 -21.71
N GLN A 66 -11.97 1.53 -20.44
CA GLN A 66 -11.72 2.91 -19.99
C GLN A 66 -10.29 3.07 -19.46
N PRO A 67 -9.69 4.26 -19.55
CA PRO A 67 -8.40 4.55 -18.93
C PRO A 67 -8.57 4.73 -17.41
N VAL A 68 -7.64 4.15 -16.64
CA VAL A 68 -7.58 4.29 -15.18
C VAL A 68 -6.22 4.80 -14.74
N ALA A 69 -6.14 5.40 -13.55
CA ALA A 69 -4.88 5.84 -12.96
C ALA A 69 -4.45 4.93 -11.80
N GLY A 70 -3.14 4.77 -11.67
CA GLY A 70 -2.51 4.11 -10.53
C GLY A 70 -1.20 4.81 -10.15
N LEU A 71 -0.58 4.41 -9.02
CA LEU A 71 0.71 4.97 -8.63
C LEU A 71 1.82 4.34 -9.50
N SER A 72 2.48 3.30 -9.06
CA SER A 72 3.43 2.57 -9.90
C SER A 72 2.88 1.18 -10.26
N PRO A 73 3.44 0.49 -11.26
CA PRO A 73 3.04 -0.87 -11.59
C PRO A 73 3.16 -1.85 -10.42
N SER A 74 4.12 -1.63 -9.53
CA SER A 74 4.39 -2.46 -8.34
C SER A 74 3.73 -1.93 -7.06
N SER A 75 2.96 -0.85 -7.14
CA SER A 75 2.24 -0.29 -5.98
C SER A 75 1.10 -1.19 -5.55
N LEU A 76 1.02 -1.50 -4.24
CA LEU A 76 -0.05 -2.32 -3.68
C LEU A 76 -1.44 -1.80 -4.04
N VAL A 77 -1.66 -0.49 -4.01
CA VAL A 77 -2.97 0.10 -4.35
C VAL A 77 -3.33 -0.10 -5.82
N THR A 78 -2.34 0.04 -6.72
CA THR A 78 -2.54 -0.19 -8.16
C THR A 78 -2.84 -1.66 -8.43
N LEU A 79 -2.03 -2.57 -7.89
CA LEU A 79 -2.22 -4.01 -8.03
C LEU A 79 -3.58 -4.45 -7.50
N TRP A 80 -3.97 -3.96 -6.31
CA TRP A 80 -5.29 -4.24 -5.76
C TRP A 80 -6.41 -3.71 -6.66
N GLY A 81 -6.32 -2.48 -7.14
CA GLY A 81 -7.34 -1.89 -8.00
C GLY A 81 -7.54 -2.65 -9.31
N LEU A 82 -6.44 -3.05 -9.95
CA LEU A 82 -6.47 -3.85 -11.18
C LEU A 82 -7.02 -5.27 -10.93
N HIS A 83 -6.64 -5.89 -9.81
CA HIS A 83 -7.16 -7.19 -9.41
C HIS A 83 -8.67 -7.12 -9.12
N TRP A 84 -9.09 -6.12 -8.34
CA TRP A 84 -10.52 -5.87 -8.11
C TRP A 84 -11.31 -5.68 -9.41
N MET A 85 -10.77 -4.95 -10.39
CA MET A 85 -11.40 -4.84 -11.72
C MET A 85 -11.52 -6.19 -12.39
N ALA A 86 -10.44 -6.97 -12.44
CA ALA A 86 -10.40 -8.29 -13.07
C ALA A 86 -11.39 -9.28 -12.43
N ASP A 87 -11.44 -9.34 -11.09
CA ASP A 87 -12.37 -10.18 -10.33
C ASP A 87 -13.84 -9.84 -10.60
N ASN A 88 -14.11 -8.60 -10.98
CA ASN A 88 -15.45 -8.13 -11.36
C ASN A 88 -15.68 -8.09 -12.88
N GLY A 89 -14.83 -8.76 -13.66
CA GLY A 89 -14.97 -8.93 -15.10
C GLY A 89 -14.70 -7.67 -15.91
N ALA A 90 -13.85 -6.77 -15.40
CA ALA A 90 -13.48 -5.53 -16.07
C ALA A 90 -11.99 -5.48 -16.40
N THR A 91 -11.64 -4.86 -17.53
CA THR A 91 -10.26 -4.65 -17.98
C THR A 91 -10.10 -3.21 -18.46
N ALA A 92 -9.12 -2.50 -17.91
CA ALA A 92 -8.77 -1.16 -18.38
C ALA A 92 -8.12 -1.21 -19.77
N THR A 93 -8.37 -0.20 -20.61
CA THR A 93 -7.64 -0.04 -21.89
C THR A 93 -6.21 0.42 -21.65
N GLN A 94 -6.02 1.27 -20.65
CA GLN A 94 -4.74 1.86 -20.32
C GLN A 94 -4.68 2.14 -18.82
N VAL A 95 -3.53 1.86 -18.21
CA VAL A 95 -3.22 2.31 -16.85
C VAL A 95 -2.21 3.45 -16.92
N ARG A 96 -2.60 4.62 -16.46
CA ARG A 96 -1.70 5.77 -16.31
C ARG A 96 -1.05 5.75 -14.95
N PHE A 97 0.25 5.66 -14.92
CA PHE A 97 1.03 5.66 -13.68
C PHE A 97 1.52 7.07 -13.34
N VAL A 98 1.33 7.46 -12.08
CA VAL A 98 1.77 8.73 -11.52
C VAL A 98 2.49 8.52 -10.20
N SER A 99 3.28 9.50 -9.77
CA SER A 99 4.11 9.38 -8.56
C SER A 99 3.39 9.71 -7.26
N ALA A 100 2.23 10.37 -7.32
CA ALA A 100 1.50 10.87 -6.15
C ALA A 100 -0.01 10.72 -6.29
N ALA A 101 -0.71 10.60 -5.16
CA ALA A 101 -2.17 10.50 -5.13
C ALA A 101 -2.87 11.78 -5.61
N ASP A 102 -2.28 12.95 -5.36
CA ASP A 102 -2.80 14.22 -5.88
C ASP A 102 -2.86 14.22 -7.41
N SER A 103 -1.86 13.63 -8.07
CA SER A 103 -1.85 13.49 -9.52
C SER A 103 -2.93 12.52 -10.01
N VAL A 104 -3.26 11.45 -9.26
CA VAL A 104 -4.41 10.59 -9.57
C VAL A 104 -5.70 11.40 -9.53
N ALA A 105 -5.89 12.22 -8.48
CA ALA A 105 -7.08 13.07 -8.35
C ALA A 105 -7.16 14.11 -9.49
N GLN A 106 -6.05 14.70 -9.89
CA GLN A 106 -6.01 15.65 -11.01
C GLN A 106 -6.39 15.01 -12.34
N LEU A 107 -5.88 13.80 -12.65
CA LEU A 107 -6.26 13.07 -13.86
C LEU A 107 -7.75 12.74 -13.90
N LEU A 108 -8.37 12.48 -12.75
CA LEU A 108 -9.82 12.29 -12.64
C LEU A 108 -10.58 13.59 -12.91
N ILE A 109 -10.16 14.69 -12.28
CA ILE A 109 -10.82 16.01 -12.39
C ILE A 109 -10.68 16.55 -13.82
N SER A 110 -9.54 16.35 -14.49
CA SER A 110 -9.34 16.72 -15.90
C SER A 110 -10.07 15.83 -16.89
N GLY A 111 -10.62 14.69 -16.44
CA GLY A 111 -11.31 13.74 -17.32
C GLY A 111 -10.38 12.86 -18.16
N GLU A 112 -9.08 12.85 -17.87
CA GLU A 112 -8.10 12.03 -18.58
C GLU A 112 -8.18 10.54 -18.22
N VAL A 113 -8.73 10.23 -17.04
CA VAL A 113 -9.06 8.88 -16.59
C VAL A 113 -10.45 8.86 -15.95
N VAL A 114 -11.09 7.71 -15.91
CA VAL A 114 -12.44 7.57 -15.35
C VAL A 114 -12.45 7.04 -13.91
N ALA A 115 -11.37 6.37 -13.51
CA ALA A 115 -11.18 5.89 -12.13
C ALA A 115 -9.68 5.90 -11.78
N GLY A 116 -9.38 5.84 -10.47
CA GLY A 116 -8.00 5.78 -10.01
C GLY A 116 -7.86 5.06 -8.69
N ALA A 117 -6.70 4.40 -8.50
CA ALA A 117 -6.36 3.67 -7.30
C ALA A 117 -5.41 4.49 -6.40
N MET A 118 -5.73 4.59 -5.12
CA MET A 118 -4.86 5.19 -4.11
C MET A 118 -5.11 4.54 -2.74
N SER A 119 -4.30 4.86 -1.72
CA SER A 119 -4.60 4.42 -0.36
C SER A 119 -5.70 5.31 0.24
N LEU A 120 -6.46 4.75 1.18
CA LEU A 120 -7.45 5.51 1.95
C LEU A 120 -6.78 6.69 2.68
N ALA A 121 -5.59 6.48 3.23
CA ALA A 121 -4.83 7.55 3.90
C ALA A 121 -4.45 8.67 2.93
N ASN A 122 -4.06 8.34 1.70
CA ASN A 122 -3.77 9.34 0.68
C ASN A 122 -5.03 10.11 0.26
N PHE A 123 -6.16 9.43 0.09
CA PHE A 123 -7.44 10.10 -0.17
C PHE A 123 -7.81 11.08 0.96
N GLN A 124 -7.68 10.64 2.21
CA GLN A 124 -7.93 11.49 3.39
C GLN A 124 -6.94 12.64 3.55
N GLY A 125 -5.79 12.57 2.90
CA GLY A 125 -4.79 13.65 2.84
C GLY A 125 -5.03 14.69 1.75
N LEU A 126 -5.94 14.42 0.79
CA LEU A 126 -6.35 15.40 -0.21
C LEU A 126 -7.08 16.58 0.46
N THR A 127 -7.09 17.74 -0.21
CA THR A 127 -7.86 18.88 0.30
C THR A 127 -9.37 18.57 0.32
N PRO A 128 -10.16 19.16 1.24
CA PRO A 128 -11.60 18.91 1.32
C PRO A 128 -12.34 19.11 0.01
N ASP A 129 -11.97 20.14 -0.74
CA ASP A 129 -12.58 20.47 -2.05
C ASP A 129 -12.31 19.39 -3.10
N VAL A 130 -11.13 18.78 -3.09
CA VAL A 130 -10.79 17.66 -3.97
C VAL A 130 -11.50 16.38 -3.52
N GLN A 131 -11.52 16.10 -2.22
CA GLN A 131 -12.25 14.95 -1.68
C GLN A 131 -13.74 15.00 -2.06
N ALA A 132 -14.38 16.19 -1.96
CA ALA A 132 -15.79 16.38 -2.29
C ALA A 132 -16.13 16.11 -3.77
N GLN A 133 -15.16 16.23 -4.67
CA GLN A 133 -15.31 15.93 -6.09
C GLN A 133 -15.19 14.44 -6.42
N LEU A 134 -14.75 13.63 -5.46
CA LEU A 134 -14.48 12.19 -5.65
C LEU A 134 -15.45 11.35 -4.82
N ARG A 135 -15.65 10.10 -5.24
CA ARG A 135 -16.33 9.09 -4.44
C ARG A 135 -15.69 7.73 -4.63
N PHE A 136 -15.87 6.85 -3.67
CA PHE A 136 -15.40 5.48 -3.76
C PHE A 136 -16.27 4.64 -4.69
N LEU A 137 -15.62 3.84 -5.53
CA LEU A 137 -16.20 2.71 -6.24
C LEU A 137 -16.06 1.43 -5.43
N ALA A 138 -14.89 1.27 -4.79
CA ALA A 138 -14.59 0.13 -3.94
C ALA A 138 -13.53 0.51 -2.89
N GLU A 139 -13.51 -0.26 -1.81
CA GLU A 139 -12.52 -0.22 -0.76
C GLU A 139 -12.04 -1.64 -0.48
N SER A 140 -10.74 -1.82 -0.26
CA SER A 140 -10.17 -3.13 0.09
C SER A 140 -10.54 -3.54 1.52
N PRO A 141 -10.52 -4.84 1.84
CA PRO A 141 -10.34 -5.26 3.22
C PRO A 141 -9.10 -4.61 3.84
N ALA A 142 -9.01 -4.67 5.17
CA ALA A 142 -7.78 -4.27 5.85
C ALA A 142 -6.61 -5.16 5.41
N LEU A 143 -5.54 -4.54 4.93
CA LEU A 143 -4.33 -5.21 4.46
C LEU A 143 -3.18 -4.89 5.41
N ALA A 144 -2.16 -5.73 5.46
CA ALA A 144 -0.90 -5.38 6.09
C ALA A 144 -0.22 -4.25 5.29
N GLY A 145 -0.12 -3.08 5.90
CA GLY A 145 0.42 -1.89 5.23
C GLY A 145 1.92 -2.00 4.99
N ARG A 146 2.67 -2.11 6.07
CA ARG A 146 4.12 -2.29 6.06
C ARG A 146 4.50 -3.38 7.04
N VAL A 147 5.30 -4.33 6.58
CA VAL A 147 5.78 -5.47 7.35
C VAL A 147 7.28 -5.29 7.60
N TYR A 148 7.69 -5.52 8.82
CA TYR A 148 9.09 -5.62 9.23
C TYR A 148 9.53 -7.05 9.07
N LEU A 149 10.61 -7.27 8.31
CA LEU A 149 11.13 -8.61 8.04
C LEU A 149 12.63 -8.66 8.36
N LEU A 150 13.04 -9.72 9.04
CA LEU A 150 14.41 -9.97 9.42
C LEU A 150 15.06 -10.95 8.44
N ASN A 151 16.28 -10.63 8.02
CA ASN A 151 17.12 -11.51 7.21
C ASN A 151 17.35 -12.84 7.96
N PRO A 152 17.25 -14.00 7.30
CA PRO A 152 17.50 -15.30 7.95
C PRO A 152 18.91 -15.41 8.55
N ALA A 153 19.92 -14.72 8.02
CA ALA A 153 21.27 -14.68 8.58
C ALA A 153 21.31 -14.03 9.99
N GLU A 154 20.34 -13.16 10.29
CA GLU A 154 20.23 -12.44 11.57
C GLU A 154 19.38 -13.18 12.61
N SER A 155 19.05 -14.45 12.39
CA SER A 155 18.17 -15.24 13.26
C SER A 155 18.64 -15.30 14.71
N ALA A 156 19.93 -15.31 14.96
CA ALA A 156 20.51 -15.26 16.32
C ALA A 156 20.18 -13.97 17.09
N ARG A 157 19.95 -12.85 16.36
CA ARG A 157 19.62 -11.54 16.90
C ARG A 157 18.11 -11.25 16.95
N ALA A 158 17.28 -12.17 16.46
CA ALA A 158 15.85 -11.95 16.24
C ALA A 158 15.13 -11.48 17.51
N SER A 159 15.39 -12.12 18.67
CA SER A 159 14.76 -11.74 19.94
C SER A 159 15.17 -10.35 20.41
N ALA A 160 16.45 -9.98 20.24
CA ALA A 160 16.95 -8.67 20.61
C ALA A 160 16.38 -7.56 19.72
N ILE A 161 16.28 -7.82 18.42
CA ILE A 161 15.70 -6.88 17.44
C ILE A 161 14.19 -6.71 17.69
N ASP A 162 13.44 -7.80 17.90
CA ASP A 162 12.02 -7.73 18.25
C ASP A 162 11.82 -6.92 19.56
N ALA A 163 12.60 -7.21 20.60
CA ALA A 163 12.52 -6.47 21.85
C ALA A 163 12.83 -4.98 21.69
N ALA A 164 13.84 -4.63 20.87
CA ALA A 164 14.18 -3.23 20.58
C ALA A 164 13.05 -2.49 19.86
N LEU A 165 12.38 -3.13 18.90
CA LEU A 165 11.23 -2.56 18.19
C LEU A 165 10.06 -2.29 19.14
N TRP A 166 9.75 -3.24 20.04
CA TRP A 166 8.69 -3.05 21.05
C TRP A 166 9.06 -1.99 22.08
N SER A 167 10.31 -1.96 22.55
CA SER A 167 10.82 -0.91 23.46
C SER A 167 10.72 0.47 22.81
N PHE A 168 11.06 0.60 21.52
CA PHE A 168 10.84 1.84 20.77
C PHE A 168 9.37 2.24 20.78
N ALA A 169 8.45 1.30 20.55
CA ALA A 169 7.01 1.59 20.52
C ALA A 169 6.49 2.18 21.84
N GLU A 170 7.07 1.77 22.97
CA GLU A 170 6.73 2.24 24.32
C GLU A 170 7.43 3.55 24.71
N SER A 171 8.47 3.93 23.98
CA SER A 171 9.23 5.15 24.24
C SER A 171 8.43 6.43 23.91
N PRO A 172 8.77 7.60 24.48
CA PRO A 172 8.19 8.88 24.07
C PRO A 172 8.38 9.14 22.57
N ALA A 173 9.57 8.89 22.02
CA ALA A 173 9.87 9.07 20.61
C ALA A 173 9.04 8.16 19.70
N GLY A 174 8.79 6.92 20.14
CA GLY A 174 7.93 5.96 19.42
C GLY A 174 6.47 6.42 19.42
N ARG A 175 5.95 6.86 20.55
CA ARG A 175 4.58 7.41 20.64
C ARG A 175 4.40 8.61 19.71
N ASP A 176 5.34 9.56 19.73
CA ASP A 176 5.31 10.74 18.85
C ASP A 176 5.36 10.34 17.36
N TYR A 177 6.20 9.36 17.02
CA TYR A 177 6.30 8.80 15.68
C TYR A 177 4.96 8.21 15.21
N PHE A 178 4.32 7.37 16.03
CA PHE A 178 3.05 6.75 15.66
C PHE A 178 1.90 7.75 15.52
N VAL A 179 1.85 8.76 16.39
CA VAL A 179 0.85 9.84 16.28
C VAL A 179 1.09 10.65 15.01
N ARG A 180 2.33 11.08 14.77
CA ARG A 180 2.70 11.88 13.59
C ARG A 180 2.31 11.21 12.27
N TYR A 181 2.55 9.90 12.17
CA TYR A 181 2.32 9.13 10.94
C TYR A 181 1.01 8.34 10.94
N LYS A 182 0.15 8.51 11.95
CA LYS A 182 -1.16 7.84 12.11
C LYS A 182 -1.03 6.31 12.02
N LEU A 183 -0.05 5.73 12.70
CA LEU A 183 0.29 4.30 12.59
C LEU A 183 -0.24 3.45 13.75
N GLU A 184 -0.72 4.07 14.84
CA GLU A 184 -1.38 3.43 16.00
C GLU A 184 -0.51 2.41 16.76
N GLY A 185 0.81 2.39 16.55
CA GLY A 185 1.74 1.43 17.15
C GLY A 185 1.95 0.17 16.33
N TYR A 186 2.62 -0.81 16.94
CA TYR A 186 2.90 -2.11 16.33
C TYR A 186 1.90 -3.18 16.78
N ARG A 187 1.73 -4.20 15.93
CA ARG A 187 1.09 -5.48 16.26
C ARG A 187 1.87 -6.64 15.64
N LYS A 188 1.72 -7.84 16.19
CA LYS A 188 2.15 -9.06 15.51
C LYS A 188 1.26 -9.33 14.29
N LEU A 189 1.82 -10.03 13.30
CA LEU A 189 1.06 -10.52 12.16
C LEU A 189 0.13 -11.65 12.62
N GLY A 190 -1.06 -11.69 12.06
CA GLY A 190 -2.02 -12.76 12.26
C GLY A 190 -1.70 -13.98 11.39
N PRO A 191 -2.36 -15.13 11.65
CA PRO A 191 -2.28 -16.28 10.77
C PRO A 191 -2.75 -15.92 9.35
N GLY A 192 -1.91 -16.18 8.34
CA GLY A 192 -2.24 -15.91 6.93
C GLY A 192 -2.00 -14.49 6.44
N GLU A 193 -1.38 -13.63 7.28
CA GLU A 193 -0.88 -12.31 6.88
C GLU A 193 0.58 -12.37 6.39
#